data_55b41c5a6584425b22269ee4446b8331
#
_entry.id   55b41c5a6584425b22269ee4446b8331
#
_cell.length_a   1.000
_cell.length_b   1.000
_cell.length_c   1.000
_cell.angle_alpha   90.00
_cell.angle_beta   90.00
_cell.angle_gamma   90.00
#
_symmetry.space_group_name_H-M   'P 1'
#
loop_
_entity.id
_entity.type
_entity.pdbx_description
1 polymer ?
#
loop_
_entity_poly.entity_id
_entity_poly.type
_entity_poly.pdbx_seq_one_letter_code
_entity_poly.pdbx_strand_id
1 'polypeptide(L)'
;MSTPTASNSQSTPQLDESIRISHLEPMRGDEKKLGFLSFGHWAEVPGSRVPSAAESLHQAIDLAVGAEDIGLDGAFFRVHHFDQQQATPYPLLSAIAAKTERIELGTGVIDMRYENPLYMAELAAMADLIAAGRLQLGVSRGSPESVIRGFESFGYYPAEGENEGDMARRHLDIFLKAIEGEGMAPSARVAGKYAPVQPQSPVCATASGGVQVPIAPPCGPRRRA
;
A
#
# COMPACT_ATOMS: atom_id res chain seq x y z
N MET A 1 59.09 3.83 26.31
CA MET A 1 58.33 2.66 25.80
C MET A 1 57.05 3.19 25.22
N SER A 2 57.01 3.39 23.92
CA SER A 2 55.87 3.97 23.19
C SER A 2 55.23 2.87 22.37
N THR A 3 53.97 2.59 22.65
CA THR A 3 53.13 1.65 21.86
C THR A 3 52.50 2.38 20.68
N PRO A 4 52.52 1.82 19.47
CA PRO A 4 51.86 2.40 18.33
C PRO A 4 50.37 1.99 18.28
N THR A 5 49.51 3.01 18.11
CA THR A 5 48.07 2.86 17.88
C THR A 5 47.87 2.49 16.41
N ALA A 6 47.34 1.31 16.14
CA ALA A 6 46.95 0.89 14.80
C ALA A 6 45.56 1.47 14.44
N SER A 7 45.52 2.35 13.48
CA SER A 7 44.26 2.81 12.86
C SER A 7 43.79 1.78 11.84
N ASN A 8 42.66 1.14 12.15
CA ASN A 8 41.98 0.22 11.24
C ASN A 8 40.99 1.02 10.37
N SER A 9 41.44 1.42 9.21
CA SER A 9 40.58 1.99 8.17
C SER A 9 39.90 0.87 7.39
N GLN A 10 38.67 0.53 7.78
CA GLN A 10 37.81 -0.34 6.97
C GLN A 10 37.34 0.47 5.76
N SER A 11 37.86 0.11 4.59
CA SER A 11 37.42 0.60 3.30
C SER A 11 36.02 0.04 3.01
N THR A 12 35.04 0.92 2.87
CA THR A 12 33.72 0.61 2.32
C THR A 12 33.88 -0.01 0.93
N PRO A 13 33.21 -1.14 0.62
CA PRO A 13 33.26 -1.70 -0.72
C PRO A 13 32.66 -0.69 -1.71
N GLN A 14 33.46 -0.19 -2.64
CA GLN A 14 32.94 0.54 -3.78
C GLN A 14 32.15 -0.44 -4.63
N LEU A 15 30.84 -0.17 -4.81
CA LEU A 15 30.00 -0.86 -5.78
C LEU A 15 30.59 -0.59 -7.17
N ASP A 16 30.85 -1.67 -7.90
CA ASP A 16 31.38 -1.62 -9.26
C ASP A 16 30.39 -0.87 -10.17
N GLU A 17 30.80 0.27 -10.69
CA GLU A 17 30.02 1.10 -11.63
C GLU A 17 29.74 0.39 -12.96
N SER A 18 30.30 -0.79 -13.21
CA SER A 18 30.05 -1.59 -14.39
C SER A 18 28.67 -2.28 -14.45
N ILE A 19 27.92 -2.28 -13.34
CA ILE A 19 26.54 -2.81 -13.31
C ILE A 19 25.51 -1.69 -13.58
N ARG A 20 25.82 -0.72 -14.36
CA ARG A 20 24.81 0.12 -15.00
C ARG A 20 24.20 -0.67 -16.15
N ILE A 21 22.99 -1.20 -15.92
CA ILE A 21 22.18 -1.78 -17.00
C ILE A 21 21.68 -0.60 -17.87
N SER A 22 22.56 -0.12 -18.76
CA SER A 22 22.34 1.06 -19.59
C SER A 22 21.47 0.81 -20.83
N HIS A 23 20.77 -0.33 -20.91
CA HIS A 23 20.00 -0.71 -22.10
C HIS A 23 18.64 -1.33 -21.80
N LEU A 24 17.94 -0.84 -20.77
CA LEU A 24 16.49 -1.10 -20.70
C LEU A 24 15.82 -0.02 -21.56
N GLU A 25 15.60 -0.35 -22.84
CA GLU A 25 14.66 0.37 -23.70
C GLU A 25 13.29 0.41 -22.98
N PRO A 26 12.51 1.50 -23.09
CA PRO A 26 11.18 1.55 -22.48
C PRO A 26 10.32 0.43 -23.05
N MET A 27 9.88 -0.46 -22.16
CA MET A 27 9.13 -1.68 -22.45
C MET A 27 7.85 -1.37 -23.24
N ARG A 28 7.64 -2.06 -24.36
CA ARG A 28 6.42 -1.94 -25.17
C ARG A 28 5.25 -2.61 -24.45
N GLY A 29 4.02 -2.14 -24.65
CA GLY A 29 2.81 -2.43 -23.88
C GLY A 29 2.36 -3.89 -23.70
N ASP A 30 3.17 -4.90 -24.07
CA ASP A 30 2.94 -6.33 -23.83
C ASP A 30 3.94 -6.95 -22.86
N GLU A 31 4.80 -6.20 -22.22
CA GLU A 31 5.82 -6.73 -21.32
C GLU A 31 5.26 -6.90 -19.91
N LYS A 32 5.58 -8.05 -19.31
CA LYS A 32 5.14 -8.38 -17.94
C LYS A 32 5.83 -7.43 -16.96
N LYS A 33 5.04 -6.78 -16.12
CA LYS A 33 5.55 -6.00 -15.01
C LYS A 33 6.10 -6.91 -13.91
N LEU A 34 7.23 -6.51 -13.33
CA LEU A 34 7.88 -7.20 -12.23
C LEU A 34 7.79 -6.36 -10.95
N GLY A 35 7.28 -6.97 -9.89
CA GLY A 35 7.20 -6.34 -8.57
C GLY A 35 7.55 -7.30 -7.47
N PHE A 36 7.58 -6.81 -6.24
CA PHE A 36 7.76 -7.64 -5.04
C PHE A 36 6.58 -7.49 -4.08
N LEU A 37 6.39 -8.50 -3.23
CA LEU A 37 5.50 -8.48 -2.08
C LEU A 37 6.32 -8.66 -0.81
N SER A 38 6.33 -7.66 0.06
CA SER A 38 6.93 -7.72 1.38
C SER A 38 5.88 -8.09 2.44
N PHE A 39 6.22 -9.01 3.32
CA PHE A 39 5.39 -9.39 4.46
C PHE A 39 5.60 -8.47 5.68
N GLY A 40 6.70 -7.70 5.71
CA GLY A 40 6.97 -6.73 6.76
C GLY A 40 7.10 -7.33 8.17
N HIS A 41 7.51 -8.59 8.28
CA HIS A 41 7.70 -9.23 9.58
C HIS A 41 8.85 -8.60 10.38
N TRP A 42 8.62 -8.45 11.67
CA TRP A 42 9.66 -8.08 12.63
C TRP A 42 9.62 -9.02 13.83
N ALA A 43 10.77 -9.21 14.48
CA ALA A 43 10.85 -10.06 15.66
C ALA A 43 11.99 -9.60 16.57
N GLU A 44 11.69 -9.37 17.84
CA GLU A 44 12.66 -9.01 18.86
C GLU A 44 13.36 -10.27 19.41
N VAL A 45 14.20 -10.87 18.55
CA VAL A 45 14.98 -12.07 18.87
C VAL A 45 16.45 -11.85 18.52
N PRO A 46 17.40 -12.51 19.24
CA PRO A 46 18.82 -12.40 18.93
C PRO A 46 19.13 -12.76 17.47
N GLY A 47 19.84 -11.88 16.78
CA GLY A 47 20.21 -12.07 15.36
C GLY A 47 19.15 -11.64 14.34
N SER A 48 18.01 -11.13 14.77
CA SER A 48 17.02 -10.55 13.85
C SER A 48 17.62 -9.34 13.12
N ARG A 49 17.44 -9.28 11.81
CA ARG A 49 17.75 -8.08 10.99
C ARG A 49 16.65 -7.04 11.05
N VAL A 50 15.48 -7.39 11.56
CA VAL A 50 14.31 -6.53 11.71
C VAL A 50 13.81 -6.68 13.16
N PRO A 51 14.49 -6.06 14.12
CA PRO A 51 14.22 -6.29 15.56
C PRO A 51 12.98 -5.54 16.07
N SER A 52 12.42 -4.59 15.30
CA SER A 52 11.29 -3.77 15.75
C SER A 52 10.35 -3.39 14.61
N ALA A 53 9.13 -3.00 14.96
CA ALA A 53 8.16 -2.45 14.01
C ALA A 53 8.68 -1.20 13.29
N ALA A 54 9.39 -0.32 14.00
CA ALA A 54 9.98 0.88 13.40
C ALA A 54 11.01 0.53 12.33
N GLU A 55 11.90 -0.43 12.63
CA GLU A 55 12.91 -0.90 11.68
C GLU A 55 12.25 -1.54 10.45
N SER A 56 11.18 -2.33 10.65
CA SER A 56 10.41 -2.91 9.53
C SER A 56 9.87 -1.85 8.59
N LEU A 57 9.32 -0.76 9.12
CA LEU A 57 8.77 0.33 8.31
C LEU A 57 9.86 1.10 7.56
N HIS A 58 10.98 1.40 8.20
CA HIS A 58 12.11 2.07 7.54
C HIS A 58 12.70 1.20 6.42
N GLN A 59 12.94 -0.08 6.69
CA GLN A 59 13.44 -1.01 5.66
C GLN A 59 12.43 -1.20 4.52
N ALA A 60 11.13 -1.17 4.78
CA ALA A 60 10.11 -1.23 3.73
C ALA A 60 10.18 -0.02 2.78
N ILE A 61 10.43 1.17 3.34
CA ILE A 61 10.62 2.40 2.55
C ILE A 61 11.90 2.28 1.70
N ASP A 62 13.01 1.91 2.31
CA ASP A 62 14.30 1.79 1.62
C ASP A 62 14.26 0.70 0.54
N LEU A 63 13.55 -0.41 0.81
CA LEU A 63 13.34 -1.49 -0.16
C LEU A 63 12.57 -1.01 -1.39
N ALA A 64 11.52 -0.20 -1.20
CA ALA A 64 10.73 0.32 -2.32
C ALA A 64 11.54 1.32 -3.17
N VAL A 65 12.34 2.19 -2.53
CA VAL A 65 13.24 3.12 -3.22
C VAL A 65 14.30 2.35 -4.00
N GLY A 66 14.98 1.38 -3.37
CA GLY A 66 15.97 0.56 -4.05
C GLY A 66 15.39 -0.30 -5.19
N ALA A 67 14.15 -0.76 -5.04
CA ALA A 67 13.44 -1.47 -6.11
C ALA A 67 13.16 -0.57 -7.32
N GLU A 68 12.77 0.67 -7.10
CA GLU A 68 12.60 1.65 -8.17
C GLU A 68 13.93 1.96 -8.86
N ASP A 69 15.02 2.10 -8.10
CA ASP A 69 16.36 2.39 -8.63
C ASP A 69 16.87 1.31 -9.60
N ILE A 70 16.54 0.05 -9.32
CA ILE A 70 16.91 -1.08 -10.19
C ILE A 70 15.87 -1.40 -11.27
N GLY A 71 14.78 -0.59 -11.38
CA GLY A 71 13.81 -0.67 -12.46
C GLY A 71 12.66 -1.65 -12.24
N LEU A 72 12.33 -2.04 -10.99
CA LEU A 72 11.10 -2.78 -10.69
C LEU A 72 9.87 -1.90 -10.89
N ASP A 73 8.75 -2.54 -11.28
CA ASP A 73 7.49 -1.86 -11.61
C ASP A 73 6.56 -1.72 -10.42
N GLY A 74 6.66 -2.59 -9.39
CA GLY A 74 5.72 -2.61 -8.29
C GLY A 74 6.31 -3.00 -6.94
N ALA A 75 5.86 -2.31 -5.89
CA ALA A 75 6.18 -2.56 -4.49
C ALA A 75 4.89 -2.80 -3.70
N PHE A 76 4.66 -4.04 -3.29
CA PHE A 76 3.44 -4.43 -2.60
C PHE A 76 3.75 -4.86 -1.17
N PHE A 77 2.84 -4.52 -0.25
CA PHE A 77 3.01 -4.78 1.17
C PHE A 77 1.80 -5.52 1.72
N ARG A 78 2.08 -6.59 2.49
CA ARG A 78 1.03 -7.31 3.19
C ARG A 78 0.50 -6.49 4.36
N VAL A 79 -0.80 -6.55 4.57
CA VAL A 79 -1.49 -5.94 5.72
C VAL A 79 -2.03 -7.06 6.60
N HIS A 80 -1.71 -7.01 7.89
CA HIS A 80 -2.18 -8.02 8.85
C HIS A 80 -2.39 -7.40 10.23
N HIS A 81 -3.61 -7.53 10.76
CA HIS A 81 -3.92 -7.10 12.12
C HIS A 81 -3.50 -8.16 13.13
N PHE A 82 -3.23 -7.76 14.37
CA PHE A 82 -2.87 -8.62 15.50
C PHE A 82 -1.64 -9.50 15.28
N ASP A 83 -0.73 -9.10 14.39
CA ASP A 83 0.51 -9.81 14.09
C ASP A 83 1.71 -8.86 14.13
N GLN A 84 2.91 -9.41 14.20
CA GLN A 84 4.17 -8.65 14.10
C GLN A 84 4.46 -8.28 12.62
N GLN A 85 3.49 -7.58 12.02
CA GLN A 85 3.50 -7.11 10.64
C GLN A 85 2.92 -5.70 10.56
N GLN A 86 2.69 -5.21 9.36
CA GLN A 86 2.07 -3.91 9.11
C GLN A 86 0.56 -4.01 9.27
N ALA A 87 -0.01 -3.22 10.18
CA ALA A 87 -1.45 -3.25 10.46
C ALA A 87 -2.27 -2.30 9.58
N THR A 88 -1.66 -1.19 9.12
CA THR A 88 -2.32 -0.22 8.22
C THR A 88 -1.37 0.20 7.11
N PRO A 89 -1.81 0.21 5.84
CA PRO A 89 -0.92 0.46 4.72
C PRO A 89 -0.68 1.94 4.42
N TYR A 90 -1.65 2.81 4.63
CA TYR A 90 -1.67 4.17 4.06
C TYR A 90 -0.52 5.07 4.51
N PRO A 91 -0.10 5.11 5.79
CA PRO A 91 1.06 5.90 6.21
C PRO A 91 2.35 5.44 5.51
N LEU A 92 2.56 4.12 5.40
CA LEU A 92 3.73 3.55 4.73
C LEU A 92 3.71 3.85 3.23
N LEU A 93 2.60 3.59 2.55
CA LEU A 93 2.47 3.84 1.11
C LEU A 93 2.64 5.33 0.78
N SER A 94 2.10 6.23 1.61
CA SER A 94 2.30 7.67 1.44
C SER A 94 3.76 8.09 1.62
N ALA A 95 4.47 7.50 2.59
CA ALA A 95 5.89 7.78 2.81
C ALA A 95 6.75 7.28 1.63
N ILE A 96 6.46 6.09 1.11
CA ILE A 96 7.12 5.55 -0.08
C ILE A 96 6.80 6.41 -1.30
N ALA A 97 5.53 6.77 -1.50
CA ALA A 97 5.09 7.61 -2.63
C ALA A 97 5.82 8.95 -2.69
N ALA A 98 6.08 9.55 -1.53
CA ALA A 98 6.82 10.81 -1.43
C ALA A 98 8.33 10.67 -1.75
N LYS A 99 8.87 9.45 -1.77
CA LYS A 99 10.29 9.15 -2.05
C LYS A 99 10.53 8.48 -3.40
N THR A 100 9.47 8.15 -4.13
CA THR A 100 9.51 7.43 -5.41
C THR A 100 8.73 8.18 -6.47
N GLU A 101 9.04 7.96 -7.74
CA GLU A 101 8.42 8.68 -8.86
C GLU A 101 7.66 7.78 -9.83
N ARG A 102 8.04 6.51 -9.98
CA ARG A 102 7.57 5.60 -11.03
C ARG A 102 6.91 4.33 -10.53
N ILE A 103 7.49 3.71 -9.48
CA ILE A 103 7.05 2.40 -9.00
C ILE A 103 5.60 2.42 -8.53
N GLU A 104 4.80 1.44 -8.94
CA GLU A 104 3.45 1.22 -8.43
C GLU A 104 3.52 0.77 -6.97
N LEU A 105 2.66 1.29 -6.13
CA LEU A 105 2.63 1.04 -4.69
C LEU A 105 1.33 0.35 -4.32
N GLY A 106 1.38 -0.68 -3.53
CA GLY A 106 0.12 -1.35 -3.25
C GLY A 106 0.09 -2.25 -2.04
N THR A 107 -1.04 -2.88 -1.89
CA THR A 107 -1.31 -3.83 -0.81
C THR A 107 -1.52 -5.23 -1.36
N GLY A 108 -1.01 -6.20 -0.65
CA GLY A 108 -1.22 -7.58 -0.98
C GLY A 108 -1.53 -8.43 0.26
N VAL A 109 -2.69 -8.25 0.85
CA VAL A 109 -3.91 -7.50 0.55
C VAL A 109 -4.50 -6.87 1.82
N ILE A 110 -5.50 -5.99 1.67
CA ILE A 110 -6.32 -5.48 2.78
C ILE A 110 -7.47 -6.45 3.03
N ASP A 111 -7.71 -6.79 4.29
CA ASP A 111 -8.88 -7.55 4.70
C ASP A 111 -10.06 -6.63 5.00
N MET A 112 -11.06 -6.66 4.13
CA MET A 112 -12.23 -5.77 4.20
C MET A 112 -13.11 -5.99 5.44
N ARG A 113 -12.88 -7.05 6.21
CA ARG A 113 -13.59 -7.24 7.49
C ARG A 113 -13.18 -6.24 8.56
N TYR A 114 -11.94 -5.71 8.46
CA TYR A 114 -11.36 -4.78 9.43
C TYR A 114 -11.51 -3.31 9.07
N GLU A 115 -11.93 -3.00 7.85
CA GLU A 115 -11.91 -1.65 7.32
C GLU A 115 -13.23 -0.91 7.54
N ASN A 116 -13.13 0.35 7.97
CA ASN A 116 -14.22 1.29 7.74
C ASN A 116 -14.16 1.74 6.28
N PRO A 117 -15.16 1.39 5.46
CA PRO A 117 -15.07 1.62 4.02
C PRO A 117 -14.96 3.10 3.63
N LEU A 118 -15.54 4.02 4.39
CA LEU A 118 -15.46 5.45 4.09
C LEU A 118 -14.11 6.04 4.50
N TYR A 119 -13.59 5.69 5.68
CA TYR A 119 -12.21 6.08 6.05
C TYR A 119 -11.19 5.50 5.10
N MET A 120 -11.39 4.25 4.68
CA MET A 120 -10.54 3.63 3.68
C MET A 120 -10.54 4.42 2.37
N ALA A 121 -11.71 4.86 1.89
CA ALA A 121 -11.81 5.67 0.67
C ALA A 121 -11.08 7.02 0.79
N GLU A 122 -11.23 7.72 1.92
CA GLU A 122 -10.53 8.98 2.17
C GLU A 122 -9.01 8.79 2.24
N LEU A 123 -8.54 7.81 3.00
CA LEU A 123 -7.11 7.53 3.16
C LEU A 123 -6.47 7.06 1.85
N ALA A 124 -7.16 6.20 1.10
CA ALA A 124 -6.71 5.73 -0.20
C ALA A 124 -6.61 6.88 -1.22
N ALA A 125 -7.63 7.75 -1.26
CA ALA A 125 -7.62 8.92 -2.16
C ALA A 125 -6.45 9.87 -1.83
N MET A 126 -6.19 10.13 -0.55
CA MET A 126 -5.06 10.98 -0.14
C MET A 126 -3.71 10.33 -0.49
N ALA A 127 -3.56 9.03 -0.25
CA ALA A 127 -2.34 8.31 -0.60
C ALA A 127 -2.11 8.29 -2.12
N ASP A 128 -3.17 8.13 -2.92
CA ASP A 128 -3.08 8.14 -4.38
C ASP A 128 -2.73 9.52 -4.95
N LEU A 129 -3.24 10.60 -4.34
CA LEU A 129 -2.84 11.96 -4.70
C LEU A 129 -1.34 12.20 -4.46
N ILE A 130 -0.79 11.72 -3.34
CA ILE A 130 0.65 11.78 -3.05
C ILE A 130 1.41 10.90 -4.06
N ALA A 131 0.88 9.73 -4.37
CA ALA A 131 1.47 8.78 -5.32
C ALA A 131 1.30 9.20 -6.79
N ALA A 132 0.58 10.27 -7.09
CA ALA A 132 0.29 10.74 -8.44
C ALA A 132 -0.35 9.66 -9.34
N GLY A 133 -1.29 8.86 -8.79
CA GLY A 133 -2.04 7.83 -9.51
C GLY A 133 -1.33 6.47 -9.61
N ARG A 134 -0.33 6.20 -8.76
CA ARG A 134 0.43 4.94 -8.74
C ARG A 134 -0.07 3.93 -7.71
N LEU A 135 -1.10 4.27 -6.93
CA LEU A 135 -1.62 3.42 -5.87
C LEU A 135 -2.42 2.24 -6.44
N GLN A 136 -2.09 1.03 -6.00
CA GLN A 136 -2.75 -0.22 -6.35
C GLN A 136 -3.24 -0.92 -5.07
N LEU A 137 -4.55 -0.98 -4.86
CA LEU A 137 -5.12 -1.60 -3.66
C LEU A 137 -5.61 -3.01 -3.96
N GLY A 138 -4.90 -4.00 -3.41
CA GLY A 138 -5.38 -5.36 -3.33
C GLY A 138 -6.26 -5.53 -2.09
N VAL A 139 -7.45 -6.09 -2.26
CA VAL A 139 -8.42 -6.33 -1.20
C VAL A 139 -8.87 -7.79 -1.15
N SER A 140 -9.31 -8.26 0.01
CA SER A 140 -9.80 -9.62 0.21
C SER A 140 -11.02 -9.68 1.14
N ARG A 141 -11.63 -10.85 1.15
CA ARG A 141 -12.72 -11.20 2.09
C ARG A 141 -12.22 -11.74 3.42
N GLY A 142 -10.93 -11.76 3.59
CA GLY A 142 -10.25 -12.32 4.75
C GLY A 142 -9.30 -13.47 4.41
N SER A 143 -8.36 -13.68 5.30
CA SER A 143 -7.40 -14.79 5.30
C SER A 143 -7.42 -15.47 6.66
N PRO A 144 -6.82 -16.66 6.82
CA PRO A 144 -6.57 -17.20 8.15
C PRO A 144 -5.75 -16.22 8.98
N GLU A 145 -6.18 -15.98 10.22
CA GLU A 145 -5.60 -15.00 11.13
C GLU A 145 -5.15 -15.67 12.42
N SER A 146 -4.22 -14.99 13.11
CA SER A 146 -3.75 -15.43 14.43
C SER A 146 -4.80 -15.29 15.53
N VAL A 147 -5.86 -14.49 15.29
CA VAL A 147 -6.97 -14.26 16.23
C VAL A 147 -8.31 -14.64 15.62
N ILE A 148 -9.18 -15.20 16.45
CA ILE A 148 -10.54 -15.56 16.03
C ILE A 148 -11.42 -14.32 16.06
N ARG A 149 -12.05 -13.98 14.92
CA ARG A 149 -12.99 -12.85 14.78
C ARG A 149 -12.42 -11.52 15.28
N GLY A 150 -11.16 -11.24 14.99
CA GLY A 150 -10.45 -10.03 15.43
C GLY A 150 -11.13 -8.72 15.00
N PHE A 151 -11.87 -8.73 13.88
CA PHE A 151 -12.65 -7.59 13.37
C PHE A 151 -13.72 -7.09 14.36
N GLU A 152 -14.22 -7.95 15.28
CA GLU A 152 -15.16 -7.53 16.32
C GLU A 152 -14.54 -6.53 17.31
N SER A 153 -13.22 -6.61 17.54
CA SER A 153 -12.49 -5.63 18.35
C SER A 153 -12.48 -4.23 17.74
N PHE A 154 -12.71 -4.13 16.43
CA PHE A 154 -12.89 -2.87 15.69
C PHE A 154 -14.36 -2.41 15.64
N GLY A 155 -15.27 -3.18 16.25
CA GLY A 155 -16.70 -2.86 16.27
C GLY A 155 -17.46 -3.32 15.03
N TYR A 156 -16.89 -4.19 14.21
CA TYR A 156 -17.52 -4.72 13.00
C TYR A 156 -18.15 -6.08 13.26
N TYR A 157 -19.41 -6.21 12.86
CA TYR A 157 -20.19 -7.43 13.03
C TYR A 157 -20.95 -7.72 11.75
N PRO A 158 -21.05 -8.99 11.32
CA PRO A 158 -21.97 -9.39 10.27
C PRO A 158 -23.40 -9.00 10.67
N ALA A 159 -24.20 -8.55 9.71
CA ALA A 159 -25.61 -8.29 9.94
C ALA A 159 -26.39 -9.61 10.14
N GLU A 160 -27.64 -9.52 10.56
CA GLU A 160 -28.51 -10.70 10.71
C GLU A 160 -28.61 -11.47 9.37
N GLY A 161 -28.21 -12.73 9.39
CA GLY A 161 -28.18 -13.59 8.20
C GLY A 161 -26.93 -13.45 7.33
N GLU A 162 -26.01 -12.53 7.65
CA GLU A 162 -24.71 -12.42 6.98
C GLU A 162 -23.65 -13.30 7.64
N ASN A 163 -22.73 -13.82 6.85
CA ASN A 163 -21.45 -14.33 7.31
C ASN A 163 -20.34 -13.26 7.18
N GLU A 164 -19.13 -13.56 7.65
CA GLU A 164 -17.98 -12.65 7.61
C GLU A 164 -17.61 -12.22 6.19
N GLY A 165 -17.72 -13.14 5.21
CA GLY A 165 -17.47 -12.86 3.81
C GLY A 165 -18.51 -11.93 3.17
N ASP A 166 -19.76 -11.98 3.66
CA ASP A 166 -20.83 -11.08 3.23
C ASP A 166 -20.62 -9.67 3.78
N MET A 167 -20.21 -9.56 5.05
CA MET A 167 -19.80 -8.30 5.66
C MET A 167 -18.63 -7.66 4.89
N ALA A 168 -17.59 -8.44 4.58
CA ALA A 168 -16.45 -7.95 3.80
C ALA A 168 -16.88 -7.45 2.40
N ARG A 169 -17.81 -8.16 1.76
CA ARG A 169 -18.39 -7.76 0.46
C ARG A 169 -19.16 -6.46 0.56
N ARG A 170 -19.97 -6.31 1.58
CA ARG A 170 -20.73 -5.07 1.88
C ARG A 170 -19.79 -3.88 2.12
N HIS A 171 -18.70 -4.06 2.87
CA HIS A 171 -17.68 -3.03 3.07
C HIS A 171 -17.00 -2.66 1.75
N LEU A 172 -16.67 -3.64 0.92
CA LEU A 172 -16.08 -3.38 -0.40
C LEU A 172 -17.05 -2.60 -1.31
N ASP A 173 -18.32 -2.96 -1.34
CA ASP A 173 -19.34 -2.27 -2.15
C ASP A 173 -19.47 -0.79 -1.74
N ILE A 174 -19.46 -0.50 -0.43
CA ILE A 174 -19.50 0.88 0.08
C ILE A 174 -18.22 1.63 -0.33
N PHE A 175 -17.06 1.00 -0.20
CA PHE A 175 -15.78 1.57 -0.61
C PHE A 175 -15.77 1.92 -2.10
N LEU A 176 -16.17 0.98 -2.97
CA LEU A 176 -16.20 1.20 -4.42
C LEU A 176 -17.13 2.36 -4.80
N LYS A 177 -18.33 2.41 -4.24
CA LYS A 177 -19.27 3.53 -4.44
C LYS A 177 -18.67 4.87 -4.01
N ALA A 178 -17.99 4.89 -2.86
CA ALA A 178 -17.35 6.10 -2.35
C ALA A 178 -16.25 6.61 -3.30
N ILE A 179 -15.38 5.72 -3.80
CA ILE A 179 -14.30 6.12 -4.73
C ILE A 179 -14.83 6.46 -6.14
N GLU A 180 -15.98 5.94 -6.54
CA GLU A 180 -16.69 6.29 -7.78
C GLU A 180 -17.40 7.64 -7.67
N GLY A 181 -17.50 8.21 -6.46
CA GLY A 181 -18.09 9.54 -6.23
C GLY A 181 -19.58 9.52 -5.95
N GLU A 182 -20.16 8.37 -5.57
CA GLU A 182 -21.54 8.33 -5.08
C GLU A 182 -21.67 9.13 -3.77
N GLY A 183 -22.76 9.86 -3.63
CA GLY A 183 -23.07 10.57 -2.39
C GLY A 183 -23.40 9.61 -1.25
N MET A 184 -22.52 9.53 -0.25
CA MET A 184 -22.66 8.59 0.87
C MET A 184 -23.56 9.09 2.00
N ALA A 185 -23.92 10.38 2.01
CA ALA A 185 -24.81 10.98 3.01
C ALA A 185 -25.67 12.08 2.38
N PRO A 186 -26.92 12.29 2.87
CA PRO A 186 -27.70 13.41 2.43
C PRO A 186 -27.03 14.72 2.83
N SER A 187 -26.97 15.68 1.90
CA SER A 187 -26.43 17.01 2.22
C SER A 187 -27.28 17.68 3.27
N ALA A 188 -26.66 18.27 4.32
CA ALA A 188 -27.39 19.15 5.21
C ALA A 188 -27.99 20.30 4.37
N ARG A 189 -29.31 20.53 4.49
CA ARG A 189 -30.02 21.61 3.80
C ARG A 189 -29.66 22.99 4.36
N VAL A 190 -28.40 23.34 4.36
CA VAL A 190 -27.95 24.70 4.53
C VAL A 190 -27.59 25.19 3.14
N ALA A 191 -28.45 26.02 2.59
CA ALA A 191 -28.34 26.53 1.24
C ALA A 191 -26.87 26.84 0.86
N GLY A 192 -26.31 26.06 -0.05
CA GLY A 192 -25.12 26.37 -0.82
C GLY A 192 -23.76 26.18 -0.13
N LYS A 193 -23.64 25.58 1.06
CA LYS A 193 -22.35 25.54 1.77
C LYS A 193 -21.60 24.20 1.75
N TYR A 194 -22.25 23.09 1.43
CA TYR A 194 -21.57 21.78 1.41
C TYR A 194 -21.97 21.02 0.15
N ALA A 195 -21.04 20.89 -0.77
CA ALA A 195 -21.11 19.88 -1.82
C ALA A 195 -20.94 18.48 -1.18
N PRO A 196 -21.55 17.41 -1.74
CA PRO A 196 -21.24 16.06 -1.30
C PRO A 196 -19.74 15.86 -1.34
N VAL A 197 -19.19 15.27 -0.27
CA VAL A 197 -17.76 14.93 -0.22
C VAL A 197 -17.55 13.83 -1.26
N GLN A 198 -16.91 14.19 -2.35
CA GLN A 198 -16.46 13.25 -3.36
C GLN A 198 -14.98 12.94 -3.07
N PRO A 199 -14.55 11.68 -3.23
CA PRO A 199 -13.12 11.37 -3.26
C PRO A 199 -12.45 12.23 -4.33
N GLN A 200 -11.30 12.78 -4.00
CA GLN A 200 -10.61 13.74 -4.89
C GLN A 200 -9.92 13.07 -6.08
N SER A 201 -9.86 11.74 -6.08
CA SER A 201 -9.27 10.97 -7.20
C SER A 201 -9.85 9.54 -7.23
N PRO A 202 -10.10 8.96 -8.40
CA PRO A 202 -10.40 7.53 -8.50
C PRO A 202 -9.14 6.73 -8.12
N VAL A 203 -9.28 5.85 -7.15
CA VAL A 203 -8.22 4.91 -6.74
C VAL A 203 -8.34 3.66 -7.60
N CYS A 204 -7.23 3.19 -8.15
CA CYS A 204 -7.20 1.92 -8.87
C CYS A 204 -7.18 0.76 -7.87
N ALA A 205 -8.27 0.00 -7.78
CA ALA A 205 -8.36 -1.16 -6.89
C ALA A 205 -8.27 -2.47 -7.69
N THR A 206 -7.35 -3.35 -7.30
CA THR A 206 -7.26 -4.72 -7.82
C THR A 206 -7.72 -5.71 -6.76
N ALA A 207 -8.75 -6.52 -7.07
CA ALA A 207 -9.21 -7.57 -6.18
C ALA A 207 -8.40 -8.86 -6.42
N SER A 208 -7.72 -9.36 -5.40
CA SER A 208 -7.12 -10.70 -5.45
C SER A 208 -8.21 -11.75 -5.27
N GLY A 209 -8.52 -12.49 -6.32
CA GLY A 209 -9.56 -13.53 -6.29
C GLY A 209 -10.49 -13.54 -7.50
N GLY A 210 -10.02 -13.15 -8.66
CA GLY A 210 -10.66 -13.47 -9.95
C GLY A 210 -11.80 -12.55 -10.39
N VAL A 211 -12.08 -11.46 -9.69
CA VAL A 211 -13.00 -10.42 -10.17
C VAL A 211 -12.17 -9.22 -10.60
N GLN A 212 -11.89 -9.13 -11.90
CA GLN A 212 -11.41 -7.88 -12.48
C GLN A 212 -12.58 -6.89 -12.50
N VAL A 213 -12.52 -5.88 -11.64
CA VAL A 213 -13.37 -4.70 -11.78
C VAL A 213 -12.82 -3.92 -13.00
N PRO A 214 -13.65 -3.52 -13.97
CA PRO A 214 -13.17 -2.75 -15.11
C PRO A 214 -12.51 -1.46 -14.61
N ILE A 215 -11.22 -1.34 -14.84
CA ILE A 215 -10.43 -0.16 -14.48
C ILE A 215 -10.82 0.95 -15.44
N ALA A 216 -11.17 2.12 -14.90
CA ALA A 216 -11.21 3.33 -15.70
C ALA A 216 -9.85 3.50 -16.42
N PRO A 217 -9.82 3.99 -17.66
CA PRO A 217 -8.57 4.11 -18.42
C PRO A 217 -7.57 4.94 -17.63
N PRO A 218 -6.27 4.61 -17.70
CA PRO A 218 -5.23 5.31 -16.97
C PRO A 218 -5.36 6.82 -17.25
N CYS A 219 -5.36 7.61 -16.17
CA CYS A 219 -5.31 9.07 -16.30
C CYS A 219 -4.11 9.42 -17.18
N GLY A 220 -4.37 9.94 -18.37
CA GLY A 220 -3.33 10.35 -19.29
C GLY A 220 -2.38 11.36 -18.63
N PRO A 221 -1.13 11.50 -19.12
CA PRO A 221 -0.12 12.33 -18.51
C PRO A 221 -0.64 13.76 -18.37
N ARG A 222 -0.70 14.27 -17.14
CA ARG A 222 -1.03 15.66 -16.87
C ARG A 222 0.04 16.52 -17.53
N ARG A 223 -0.34 17.30 -18.54
CA ARG A 223 0.51 18.35 -19.08
C ARG A 223 0.84 19.31 -17.93
N ARG A 224 2.13 19.46 -17.63
CA ARG A 224 2.61 20.53 -16.76
C ARG A 224 2.29 21.87 -17.47
N ALA A 225 1.60 22.73 -16.76
CA ALA A 225 1.46 24.14 -17.12
C ALA A 225 2.70 24.90 -16.70
#